data_1a8ee1bca72e899e91ad2a75156f5b0e
#
_entry.id   1a8ee1bca72e899e91ad2a75156f5b0e
#
_cell.length_a   1.000
_cell.length_b   1.000
_cell.length_c   1.000
_cell.angle_alpha   90.00
_cell.angle_beta   90.00
_cell.angle_gamma   90.00
#
_symmetry.space_group_name_H-M   'P 1'
#
loop_
_entity.id
_entity.type
_entity.pdbx_description
1 polymer ?
#
loop_
_entity_poly.entity_id
_entity_poly.type
_entity_poly.pdbx_seq_one_letter_code
_entity_poly.pdbx_strand_id
1 'polypeptide(L)'
;MTTDAADTQWTVQGLLDLFDAQPIGPDTYTVETGLAGADERQVVEGTQILAASIVAAAKRFPEKSIRSAYSVFARAVLVGAGPVELGIDVISEGRSTATAVVTATQNGKRVITTTILADVPTADVIRHQLPRPQVAQPAQAHESSMPMVGRQLRLVDVQDVNSPDEVGPPELFAWLHYDPIPTRDDLAKALIAYFTGHLGISTTMRAHEGIGTSQAHLTVSTAPMTVSVSFHEPVRWDGWLLYGHESTQVGAGMSYVRGTVHTEAGDLIASFTQDALIRPLRTTDAAIKEHSRL
;
A
#
# COMPACT_ATOMS: atom_id res chain seq x y z
N MET A 1 6.89 2.20 40.65
CA MET A 1 5.98 2.73 39.61
C MET A 1 6.25 1.91 38.36
N THR A 2 5.47 0.85 38.19
CA THR A 2 5.47 0.03 36.97
C THR A 2 4.69 0.83 35.94
N THR A 3 5.37 1.36 34.95
CA THR A 3 4.72 1.85 33.72
C THR A 3 4.08 0.64 33.07
N ASP A 4 2.74 0.62 33.08
CA ASP A 4 1.94 -0.25 32.23
C ASP A 4 2.53 -0.13 30.79
N ALA A 5 3.04 -1.25 30.28
CA ALA A 5 3.24 -1.42 28.86
C ALA A 5 1.83 -1.45 28.24
N ALA A 6 1.30 -0.28 27.89
CA ALA A 6 0.10 -0.19 27.08
C ALA A 6 0.38 -1.03 25.83
N ASP A 7 -0.45 -2.02 25.62
CA ASP A 7 -0.46 -2.91 24.47
C ASP A 7 -0.37 -2.05 23.20
N THR A 8 0.82 -1.98 22.60
CA THR A 8 1.08 -1.12 21.44
C THR A 8 0.54 -1.84 20.21
N GLN A 9 -0.77 -1.86 20.09
CA GLN A 9 -1.48 -2.50 19.00
C GLN A 9 -1.52 -1.57 17.78
N TRP A 10 -1.32 -2.12 16.59
CA TRP A 10 -1.54 -1.40 15.34
C TRP A 10 -2.98 -0.91 15.23
N THR A 11 -3.15 0.39 14.98
CA THR A 11 -4.45 1.04 14.79
C THR A 11 -4.47 1.82 13.48
N VAL A 12 -5.65 2.02 12.91
CA VAL A 12 -5.81 2.89 11.72
C VAL A 12 -5.32 4.30 12.02
N GLN A 13 -5.63 4.87 13.21
CA GLN A 13 -5.14 6.19 13.58
C GLN A 13 -3.60 6.23 13.67
N GLY A 14 -2.97 5.25 14.31
CA GLY A 14 -1.50 5.16 14.38
C GLY A 14 -0.86 5.04 13.00
N LEU A 15 -1.50 4.34 12.07
CA LEU A 15 -1.06 4.25 10.68
C LEU A 15 -1.18 5.61 9.96
N LEU A 16 -2.28 6.33 10.16
CA LEU A 16 -2.46 7.68 9.60
C LEU A 16 -1.42 8.67 10.14
N ASP A 17 -1.07 8.56 11.43
CA ASP A 17 -0.03 9.38 12.05
C ASP A 17 1.35 9.11 11.43
N LEU A 18 1.65 7.84 11.07
CA LEU A 18 2.88 7.47 10.37
C LEU A 18 2.93 7.98 8.93
N PHE A 19 1.77 8.18 8.27
CA PHE A 19 1.72 8.79 6.93
C PHE A 19 1.88 10.30 6.97
N ASP A 20 1.55 10.95 8.08
CA ASP A 20 1.46 12.40 8.18
C ASP A 20 2.85 13.06 8.27
N ALA A 21 3.59 13.00 7.16
CA ALA A 21 4.95 13.49 7.02
C ALA A 21 5.12 14.91 7.56
N GLN A 22 6.11 15.12 8.45
CA GLN A 22 6.37 16.40 9.09
C GLN A 22 7.42 17.20 8.33
N PRO A 23 7.20 18.49 8.04
CA PRO A 23 8.17 19.31 7.32
C PRO A 23 9.40 19.58 8.20
N ILE A 24 10.59 19.39 7.63
CA ILE A 24 11.89 19.73 8.25
C ILE A 24 12.69 20.73 7.41
N GLY A 25 12.16 21.10 6.25
CA GLY A 25 12.72 22.09 5.33
C GLY A 25 11.72 22.45 4.23
N PRO A 26 12.07 23.34 3.30
CA PRO A 26 11.14 23.79 2.25
C PRO A 26 10.57 22.67 1.39
N ASP A 27 11.41 21.72 0.97
CA ASP A 27 11.05 20.57 0.13
C ASP A 27 11.50 19.26 0.78
N THR A 28 11.58 19.24 2.12
CA THR A 28 12.06 18.08 2.88
C THR A 28 11.12 17.80 4.04
N TYR A 29 10.75 16.54 4.18
CA TYR A 29 9.85 16.03 5.21
C TYR A 29 10.49 14.83 5.91
N THR A 30 9.94 14.45 7.04
CA THR A 30 10.37 13.25 7.79
C THR A 30 9.16 12.45 8.25
N VAL A 31 9.34 11.13 8.34
CA VAL A 31 8.37 10.21 8.93
C VAL A 31 9.05 9.19 9.81
N GLU A 32 8.36 8.74 10.84
CA GLU A 32 8.78 7.63 11.67
C GLU A 32 8.55 6.29 10.94
N THR A 33 9.27 5.24 11.34
CA THR A 33 9.27 3.96 10.64
C THR A 33 8.33 2.92 11.23
N GLY A 34 7.84 3.12 12.45
CA GLY A 34 6.93 2.19 13.11
C GLY A 34 6.51 2.65 14.49
N LEU A 35 5.54 1.96 15.06
CA LEU A 35 5.10 2.18 16.42
C LEU A 35 6.07 1.44 17.36
N ALA A 36 6.67 2.16 18.30
CA ALA A 36 7.59 1.57 19.26
C ALA A 36 6.90 0.45 20.07
N GLY A 37 7.44 -0.76 20.00
CA GLY A 37 6.95 -1.93 20.74
C GLY A 37 5.75 -2.65 20.12
N ALA A 38 5.21 -2.19 18.99
CA ALA A 38 4.00 -2.77 18.40
C ALA A 38 4.23 -3.96 17.46
N ASP A 39 5.47 -4.27 17.09
CA ASP A 39 5.70 -5.25 16.05
C ASP A 39 7.06 -5.94 16.15
N GLU A 40 7.07 -7.24 15.90
CA GLU A 40 8.30 -8.01 15.65
C GLU A 40 8.85 -7.75 14.24
N ARG A 41 8.15 -7.02 13.40
CA ARG A 41 8.58 -6.71 12.03
C ARG A 41 9.80 -5.80 12.06
N GLN A 42 10.84 -6.21 11.37
CA GLN A 42 12.06 -5.41 11.24
C GLN A 42 12.05 -4.55 9.98
N VAL A 43 11.11 -4.80 9.07
CA VAL A 43 11.01 -4.12 7.77
C VAL A 43 9.68 -3.38 7.67
N VAL A 44 9.75 -2.10 7.29
CA VAL A 44 8.59 -1.26 6.98
C VAL A 44 8.03 -1.65 5.62
N GLU A 45 6.72 -1.77 5.51
CA GLU A 45 6.07 -1.98 4.23
C GLU A 45 6.36 -0.83 3.26
N GLY A 46 6.80 -1.15 2.04
CA GLY A 46 7.16 -0.13 1.05
C GLY A 46 6.03 0.85 0.75
N THR A 47 4.78 0.37 0.80
CA THR A 47 3.59 1.20 0.58
C THR A 47 3.26 2.14 1.75
N GLN A 48 3.81 1.92 2.96
CA GLN A 48 3.76 2.91 4.02
C GLN A 48 4.56 4.16 3.62
N ILE A 49 5.73 3.99 3.01
CA ILE A 49 6.55 5.11 2.53
C ILE A 49 5.97 5.73 1.26
N LEU A 50 5.33 4.95 0.37
CA LEU A 50 4.53 5.50 -0.72
C LEU A 50 3.41 6.40 -0.19
N ALA A 51 2.66 5.95 0.82
CA ALA A 51 1.59 6.72 1.47
C ALA A 51 2.13 8.05 2.06
N ALA A 52 3.24 7.99 2.80
CA ALA A 52 3.90 9.17 3.34
C ALA A 52 4.42 10.12 2.24
N SER A 53 4.90 9.57 1.12
CA SER A 53 5.33 10.37 -0.05
C SER A 53 4.16 11.12 -0.70
N ILE A 54 2.98 10.51 -0.75
CA ILE A 54 1.73 11.15 -1.20
C ILE A 54 1.38 12.33 -0.29
N VAL A 55 1.43 12.13 1.03
CA VAL A 55 1.12 13.20 2.00
C VAL A 55 2.15 14.34 1.94
N ALA A 56 3.45 14.02 1.86
CA ALA A 56 4.50 15.03 1.71
C ALA A 56 4.30 15.88 0.45
N ALA A 57 4.01 15.23 -0.69
CA ALA A 57 3.74 15.91 -1.95
C ALA A 57 2.45 16.76 -1.90
N ALA A 58 1.39 16.28 -1.25
CA ALA A 58 0.17 17.05 -1.06
C ALA A 58 0.41 18.30 -0.20
N LYS A 59 1.22 18.21 0.85
CA LYS A 59 1.63 19.38 1.65
C LYS A 59 2.49 20.36 0.87
N ARG A 60 3.32 19.87 -0.06
CA ARG A 60 4.12 20.72 -0.95
C ARG A 60 3.28 21.44 -2.01
N PHE A 61 2.17 20.84 -2.42
CA PHE A 61 1.26 21.38 -3.44
C PHE A 61 -0.15 21.59 -2.87
N PRO A 62 -0.36 22.49 -1.89
CA PRO A 62 -1.61 22.60 -1.13
C PRO A 62 -2.83 22.97 -1.98
N GLU A 63 -2.61 23.60 -3.15
CA GLU A 63 -3.66 23.99 -4.09
C GLU A 63 -4.03 22.90 -5.11
N LYS A 64 -3.35 21.75 -5.02
CA LYS A 64 -3.52 20.64 -5.95
C LYS A 64 -3.82 19.34 -5.22
N SER A 65 -4.53 18.46 -5.88
CA SER A 65 -4.83 17.12 -5.40
C SER A 65 -3.90 16.10 -6.08
N ILE A 66 -3.40 15.13 -5.34
CA ILE A 66 -2.55 14.07 -5.91
C ILE A 66 -3.40 13.22 -6.86
N ARG A 67 -2.97 13.16 -8.12
CA ARG A 67 -3.63 12.39 -9.19
C ARG A 67 -3.06 10.99 -9.33
N SER A 68 -1.75 10.85 -9.27
CA SER A 68 -1.10 9.55 -9.32
C SER A 68 0.26 9.54 -8.64
N ALA A 69 0.67 8.36 -8.20
CA ALA A 69 1.97 8.07 -7.63
C ALA A 69 2.51 6.75 -8.20
N TYR A 70 3.80 6.71 -8.54
CA TYR A 70 4.53 5.52 -8.95
C TYR A 70 5.79 5.37 -8.11
N SER A 71 5.87 4.29 -7.32
CA SER A 71 7.01 4.00 -6.44
C SER A 71 7.84 2.83 -6.93
N VAL A 72 9.15 2.96 -6.80
CA VAL A 72 10.13 1.87 -6.96
C VAL A 72 10.79 1.61 -5.61
N PHE A 73 10.70 0.37 -5.12
CA PHE A 73 11.24 -0.07 -3.84
C PHE A 73 12.65 -0.64 -4.05
N ALA A 74 13.66 0.22 -3.92
CA ALA A 74 15.06 -0.16 -4.21
C ALA A 74 15.73 -0.89 -3.05
N ARG A 75 15.33 -0.62 -1.81
CA ARG A 75 15.86 -1.22 -0.58
C ARG A 75 14.78 -1.30 0.49
N ALA A 76 14.92 -2.27 1.39
CA ALA A 76 14.10 -2.34 2.59
C ALA A 76 14.33 -1.11 3.49
N VAL A 77 13.27 -0.57 4.03
CA VAL A 77 13.28 0.41 5.13
C VAL A 77 13.20 -0.37 6.43
N LEU A 78 14.07 -0.07 7.39
CA LEU A 78 14.17 -0.81 8.63
C LEU A 78 13.47 -0.07 9.77
N VAL A 79 12.66 -0.80 10.53
CA VAL A 79 12.07 -0.29 11.77
C VAL A 79 13.18 -0.04 12.80
N GLY A 80 13.12 1.09 13.51
CA GLY A 80 14.09 1.43 14.55
C GLY A 80 15.48 1.86 14.05
N ALA A 81 15.73 1.87 12.74
CA ALA A 81 16.98 2.39 12.18
C ALA A 81 16.98 3.92 12.00
N GLY A 82 16.06 4.61 12.62
CA GLY A 82 15.85 6.05 12.51
C GLY A 82 14.76 6.43 11.50
N PRO A 83 14.37 7.71 11.49
CA PRO A 83 13.32 8.20 10.61
C PRO A 83 13.71 8.10 9.14
N VAL A 84 12.72 8.21 8.26
CA VAL A 84 12.90 8.34 6.82
C VAL A 84 12.73 9.81 6.43
N GLU A 85 13.72 10.34 5.72
CA GLU A 85 13.65 11.67 5.11
C GLU A 85 13.06 11.56 3.71
N LEU A 86 12.13 12.46 3.38
CA LEU A 86 11.45 12.56 2.09
C LEU A 86 11.84 13.89 1.44
N GLY A 87 12.79 13.84 0.50
CA GLY A 87 13.21 15.00 -0.29
C GLY A 87 12.36 15.11 -1.57
N ILE A 88 11.79 16.28 -1.84
CA ILE A 88 10.94 16.53 -3.02
C ILE A 88 11.73 17.34 -4.05
N ASP A 89 11.92 16.75 -5.22
CA ASP A 89 12.46 17.44 -6.40
C ASP A 89 11.30 17.78 -7.36
N VAL A 90 10.99 19.07 -7.46
CA VAL A 90 9.91 19.56 -8.32
C VAL A 90 10.38 19.64 -9.76
N ILE A 91 9.88 18.73 -10.61
CA ILE A 91 10.21 18.71 -12.03
C ILE A 91 9.50 19.84 -12.78
N SER A 92 8.23 20.06 -12.46
CA SER A 92 7.41 21.11 -13.07
C SER A 92 6.28 21.52 -12.15
N GLU A 93 6.02 22.82 -12.06
CA GLU A 93 4.87 23.36 -11.33
C GLU A 93 4.21 24.47 -12.15
N GLY A 94 3.04 24.14 -12.71
CA GLY A 94 2.18 25.07 -13.44
C GLY A 94 0.93 25.41 -12.65
N ARG A 95 0.06 26.22 -13.26
CA ARG A 95 -1.21 26.62 -12.65
C ARG A 95 -2.14 25.41 -12.38
N SER A 96 -2.24 24.48 -13.33
CA SER A 96 -3.18 23.35 -13.26
C SER A 96 -2.54 22.03 -12.82
N THR A 97 -1.26 21.84 -13.07
CA THR A 97 -0.56 20.58 -12.80
C THR A 97 0.79 20.79 -12.13
N ALA A 98 1.23 19.83 -11.36
CA ALA A 98 2.59 19.74 -10.85
C ALA A 98 3.10 18.30 -10.97
N THR A 99 4.39 18.15 -11.21
CA THR A 99 5.09 16.86 -11.24
C THR A 99 6.34 16.95 -10.38
N ALA A 100 6.55 15.96 -9.54
CA ALA A 100 7.70 15.90 -8.66
C ALA A 100 8.20 14.46 -8.49
N VAL A 101 9.43 14.33 -8.03
CA VAL A 101 10.00 13.08 -7.53
C VAL A 101 10.24 13.23 -6.03
N VAL A 102 9.67 12.31 -5.25
CA VAL A 102 9.95 12.16 -3.82
C VAL A 102 10.99 11.07 -3.66
N THR A 103 12.14 11.41 -3.09
CA THR A 103 13.20 10.46 -2.74
C THR A 103 13.18 10.19 -1.25
N ALA A 104 12.86 8.97 -0.87
CA ALA A 104 12.94 8.50 0.51
C ALA A 104 14.37 8.02 0.82
N THR A 105 14.92 8.50 1.93
CA THR A 105 16.29 8.22 2.38
C THR A 105 16.27 7.79 3.84
N GLN A 106 16.94 6.69 4.16
CA GLN A 106 17.19 6.26 5.54
C GLN A 106 18.69 6.07 5.76
N ASN A 107 19.25 6.68 6.79
CA ASN A 107 20.69 6.65 7.10
C ASN A 107 21.56 7.02 5.88
N GLY A 108 21.19 8.07 5.13
CA GLY A 108 21.90 8.55 3.95
C GLY A 108 21.80 7.64 2.71
N LYS A 109 21.01 6.56 2.76
CA LYS A 109 20.80 5.64 1.64
C LYS A 109 19.41 5.86 1.03
N ARG A 110 19.33 6.04 -0.28
CA ARG A 110 18.05 6.06 -1.00
C ARG A 110 17.41 4.68 -0.91
N VAL A 111 16.17 4.63 -0.42
CA VAL A 111 15.43 3.39 -0.22
C VAL A 111 14.26 3.25 -1.19
N ILE A 112 13.53 4.34 -1.42
CA ILE A 112 12.35 4.37 -2.30
C ILE A 112 12.39 5.66 -3.11
N THR A 113 11.92 5.59 -4.36
CA THR A 113 11.68 6.77 -5.20
C THR A 113 10.25 6.75 -5.68
N THR A 114 9.54 7.86 -5.54
CA THR A 114 8.13 8.00 -5.93
C THR A 114 7.97 9.18 -6.88
N THR A 115 7.49 8.92 -8.10
CA THR A 115 7.06 9.99 -9.02
C THR A 115 5.62 10.36 -8.74
N ILE A 116 5.34 11.66 -8.63
CA ILE A 116 4.02 12.21 -8.28
C ILE A 116 3.51 13.09 -9.42
N LEU A 117 2.24 12.93 -9.76
CA LEU A 117 1.46 13.88 -10.54
C LEU A 117 0.37 14.46 -9.63
N ALA A 118 0.28 15.78 -9.58
CA ALA A 118 -0.79 16.51 -8.91
C ALA A 118 -1.50 17.44 -9.89
N ASP A 119 -2.81 17.65 -9.68
CA ASP A 119 -3.59 18.55 -10.53
C ASP A 119 -4.67 19.33 -9.75
N VAL A 120 -5.19 20.37 -10.36
CA VAL A 120 -6.40 21.07 -9.89
C VAL A 120 -7.60 20.40 -10.55
N PRO A 121 -8.53 19.79 -9.78
CA PRO A 121 -9.72 19.18 -10.33
C PRO A 121 -10.55 20.18 -11.16
N THR A 122 -11.05 19.74 -12.31
CA THR A 122 -11.86 20.56 -13.23
C THR A 122 -13.18 19.85 -13.54
N ALA A 123 -14.13 20.58 -14.13
CA ALA A 123 -15.39 19.99 -14.58
C ALA A 123 -15.16 18.97 -15.71
N ASP A 124 -15.96 17.90 -15.71
CA ASP A 124 -15.92 16.86 -16.72
C ASP A 124 -16.46 17.36 -18.06
N VAL A 125 -15.76 17.01 -19.15
CA VAL A 125 -16.26 17.13 -20.53
C VAL A 125 -16.90 15.81 -20.96
N ILE A 126 -16.32 14.71 -20.52
CA ILE A 126 -16.81 13.33 -20.73
C ILE A 126 -16.62 12.55 -19.44
N ARG A 127 -17.46 11.55 -19.20
CA ARG A 127 -17.35 10.71 -18.00
C ARG A 127 -17.70 9.26 -18.31
N HIS A 128 -16.89 8.33 -17.86
CA HIS A 128 -17.16 6.89 -17.76
C HIS A 128 -16.24 6.26 -16.74
N GLN A 129 -16.61 5.12 -16.22
CA GLN A 129 -15.79 4.28 -15.33
C GLN A 129 -16.08 2.82 -15.57
N LEU A 130 -15.17 1.93 -15.18
CA LEU A 130 -15.43 0.50 -15.12
C LEU A 130 -16.46 0.24 -14.00
N PRO A 131 -17.46 -0.63 -14.26
CA PRO A 131 -18.42 -1.02 -13.24
C PRO A 131 -17.72 -1.79 -12.11
N ARG A 132 -18.24 -1.65 -10.90
CA ARG A 132 -17.79 -2.47 -9.77
C ARG A 132 -18.02 -3.96 -10.07
N PRO A 133 -17.02 -4.83 -9.82
CA PRO A 133 -17.18 -6.28 -9.93
C PRO A 133 -18.38 -6.78 -9.11
N GLN A 134 -19.12 -7.70 -9.68
CA GLN A 134 -20.26 -8.35 -9.01
C GLN A 134 -19.74 -9.53 -8.18
N VAL A 135 -19.50 -9.29 -6.92
CA VAL A 135 -18.97 -10.25 -5.95
C VAL A 135 -19.84 -10.31 -4.69
N ALA A 136 -19.64 -11.33 -3.87
CA ALA A 136 -20.32 -11.46 -2.59
C ALA A 136 -20.12 -10.19 -1.74
N GLN A 137 -21.19 -9.77 -1.05
CA GLN A 137 -21.17 -8.57 -0.22
C GLN A 137 -20.32 -8.79 1.05
N PRO A 138 -19.89 -7.72 1.75
CA PRO A 138 -19.03 -7.85 2.92
C PRO A 138 -19.56 -8.83 3.99
N ALA A 139 -20.88 -8.85 4.22
CA ALA A 139 -21.49 -9.74 5.20
C ALA A 139 -21.37 -11.24 4.86
N GLN A 140 -21.12 -11.58 3.59
CA GLN A 140 -20.99 -12.94 3.08
C GLN A 140 -19.53 -13.35 2.85
N ALA A 141 -18.60 -12.40 2.89
CA ALA A 141 -17.18 -12.62 2.70
C ALA A 141 -16.49 -13.08 3.99
N HIS A 142 -15.39 -13.83 3.85
CA HIS A 142 -14.65 -14.41 4.98
C HIS A 142 -13.78 -13.35 5.66
N GLU A 143 -13.81 -13.29 6.98
CA GLU A 143 -12.94 -12.42 7.76
C GLU A 143 -11.48 -12.89 7.64
N SER A 144 -10.57 -11.97 7.37
CA SER A 144 -9.14 -12.25 7.24
C SER A 144 -8.39 -12.01 8.54
N SER A 145 -7.38 -12.83 8.78
CA SER A 145 -6.48 -12.75 9.94
C SER A 145 -5.39 -11.68 9.84
N MET A 146 -5.61 -10.58 9.11
CA MET A 146 -4.69 -9.43 9.08
C MET A 146 -5.13 -8.36 10.11
N PRO A 147 -4.83 -8.51 11.40
CA PRO A 147 -5.43 -7.69 12.45
C PRO A 147 -4.87 -6.27 12.47
N MET A 148 -5.76 -5.29 12.60
CA MET A 148 -5.46 -3.90 12.89
C MET A 148 -6.69 -3.29 13.55
N VAL A 149 -6.55 -2.61 14.67
CA VAL A 149 -7.69 -1.94 15.31
C VAL A 149 -8.23 -0.84 14.42
N GLY A 150 -9.52 -0.85 14.19
CA GLY A 150 -10.20 0.08 13.28
C GLY A 150 -10.20 -0.37 11.81
N ARG A 151 -9.59 -1.52 11.48
CA ARG A 151 -9.69 -2.12 10.13
C ARG A 151 -10.42 -3.45 10.17
N GLN A 152 -11.38 -3.62 9.26
CA GLN A 152 -11.94 -4.92 8.94
C GLN A 152 -11.54 -5.29 7.52
N LEU A 153 -11.05 -6.50 7.33
CA LEU A 153 -10.70 -7.07 6.04
C LEU A 153 -11.48 -8.35 5.83
N ARG A 154 -12.17 -8.45 4.70
CA ARG A 154 -12.94 -9.65 4.33
C ARG A 154 -12.60 -10.09 2.92
N LEU A 155 -12.32 -11.36 2.74
CA LEU A 155 -11.93 -11.96 1.47
C LEU A 155 -13.14 -12.61 0.82
N VAL A 156 -13.33 -12.36 -0.47
CA VAL A 156 -14.43 -12.97 -1.25
C VAL A 156 -13.96 -14.31 -1.78
N ASP A 157 -14.74 -15.36 -1.49
CA ASP A 157 -14.50 -16.74 -1.97
C ASP A 157 -13.10 -17.30 -1.66
N VAL A 158 -12.47 -16.79 -0.57
CA VAL A 158 -11.18 -17.24 -0.07
C VAL A 158 -11.24 -17.28 1.45
N GLN A 159 -10.83 -18.39 2.06
CA GLN A 159 -10.76 -18.55 3.51
C GLN A 159 -9.40 -18.13 4.06
N ASP A 160 -8.32 -18.60 3.43
CA ASP A 160 -6.96 -18.29 3.85
C ASP A 160 -6.04 -18.07 2.64
N VAL A 161 -5.69 -16.82 2.37
CA VAL A 161 -4.75 -16.43 1.31
C VAL A 161 -3.32 -16.97 1.52
N ASN A 162 -3.01 -17.48 2.70
CA ASN A 162 -1.69 -18.04 3.01
C ASN A 162 -1.61 -19.53 2.68
N SER A 163 -2.75 -20.21 2.56
CA SER A 163 -2.80 -21.65 2.33
C SER A 163 -2.29 -22.01 0.91
N PRO A 164 -1.31 -22.92 0.79
CA PRO A 164 -0.87 -23.42 -0.51
C PRO A 164 -1.89 -24.39 -1.15
N ASP A 165 -2.88 -24.82 -0.39
CA ASP A 165 -3.91 -25.80 -0.82
C ASP A 165 -5.19 -25.12 -1.32
N GLU A 166 -5.33 -23.81 -1.08
CA GLU A 166 -6.49 -23.03 -1.50
C GLU A 166 -6.31 -22.44 -2.91
N VAL A 167 -6.46 -23.30 -3.91
CA VAL A 167 -6.27 -22.94 -5.32
C VAL A 167 -7.52 -22.30 -5.90
N GLY A 168 -7.34 -21.23 -6.69
CA GLY A 168 -8.43 -20.52 -7.37
C GLY A 168 -7.93 -19.73 -8.58
N PRO A 169 -8.79 -18.92 -9.22
CA PRO A 169 -8.37 -18.08 -10.33
C PRO A 169 -7.32 -17.05 -9.88
N PRO A 170 -6.50 -16.51 -10.81
CA PRO A 170 -5.50 -15.47 -10.51
C PRO A 170 -6.17 -14.10 -10.26
N GLU A 171 -7.22 -14.10 -9.45
CA GLU A 171 -8.03 -12.97 -9.05
C GLU A 171 -8.30 -13.04 -7.55
N LEU A 172 -8.36 -11.89 -6.89
CA LEU A 172 -8.69 -11.81 -5.49
C LEU A 172 -9.47 -10.52 -5.22
N PHE A 173 -10.60 -10.65 -4.56
CA PHE A 173 -11.42 -9.53 -4.14
C PHE A 173 -11.43 -9.42 -2.61
N ALA A 174 -11.20 -8.22 -2.13
CA ALA A 174 -11.14 -7.93 -0.70
C ALA A 174 -11.97 -6.69 -0.35
N TRP A 175 -12.85 -6.85 0.63
CA TRP A 175 -13.57 -5.75 1.22
C TRP A 175 -12.80 -5.21 2.42
N LEU A 176 -12.56 -3.89 2.44
CA LEU A 176 -11.96 -3.18 3.56
C LEU A 176 -12.91 -2.14 4.13
N HIS A 177 -12.96 -2.09 5.45
CA HIS A 177 -13.60 -1.02 6.20
C HIS A 177 -12.58 -0.42 7.16
N TYR A 178 -12.56 0.91 7.26
CA TYR A 178 -11.66 1.65 8.14
C TYR A 178 -12.45 2.52 9.13
N ASP A 179 -11.98 2.57 10.37
CA ASP A 179 -12.46 3.45 11.42
C ASP A 179 -11.25 3.93 12.27
N PRO A 180 -10.92 5.24 12.25
CA PRO A 180 -11.63 6.32 11.54
C PRO A 180 -11.38 6.33 10.03
N ILE A 181 -12.36 6.86 9.29
CA ILE A 181 -12.18 7.25 7.89
C ILE A 181 -11.56 8.66 7.87
N PRO A 182 -10.40 8.87 7.23
CA PRO A 182 -9.75 10.18 7.22
C PRO A 182 -10.57 11.20 6.41
N THR A 183 -10.69 12.42 6.95
CA THR A 183 -11.39 13.53 6.29
C THR A 183 -10.48 14.36 5.38
N ARG A 184 -9.16 14.29 5.58
CA ARG A 184 -8.17 14.92 4.71
C ARG A 184 -7.97 14.07 3.46
N ASP A 185 -8.04 14.71 2.27
CA ASP A 185 -7.88 14.04 0.96
C ASP A 185 -6.53 13.32 0.81
N ASP A 186 -5.46 13.94 1.27
CA ASP A 186 -4.12 13.36 1.23
C ASP A 186 -3.98 12.09 2.10
N LEU A 187 -4.53 12.09 3.31
CA LEU A 187 -4.54 10.93 4.20
C LEU A 187 -5.48 9.83 3.68
N ALA A 188 -6.61 10.20 3.10
CA ALA A 188 -7.52 9.25 2.47
C ALA A 188 -6.85 8.52 1.29
N LYS A 189 -6.17 9.27 0.42
CA LYS A 189 -5.38 8.72 -0.70
C LYS A 189 -4.20 7.87 -0.21
N ALA A 190 -3.50 8.33 0.84
CA ALA A 190 -2.43 7.58 1.47
C ALA A 190 -2.91 6.23 2.01
N LEU A 191 -4.05 6.19 2.68
CA LEU A 191 -4.63 4.96 3.23
C LEU A 191 -5.04 3.99 2.12
N ILE A 192 -5.63 4.49 1.01
CA ILE A 192 -5.92 3.66 -0.16
C ILE A 192 -4.63 3.12 -0.77
N ALA A 193 -3.63 3.99 -1.02
CA ALA A 193 -2.37 3.59 -1.61
C ALA A 193 -1.61 2.57 -0.75
N TYR A 194 -1.68 2.69 0.57
CA TYR A 194 -1.07 1.73 1.48
C TYR A 194 -1.54 0.30 1.21
N PHE A 195 -2.83 0.07 1.05
CA PHE A 195 -3.35 -1.28 0.87
C PHE A 195 -3.11 -1.83 -0.55
N THR A 196 -2.80 -1.01 -1.54
CA THR A 196 -2.48 -1.50 -2.90
C THR A 196 -1.23 -2.37 -2.98
N GLY A 197 -0.37 -2.33 -1.97
CA GLY A 197 0.79 -3.23 -1.85
C GLY A 197 0.47 -4.60 -1.30
N HIS A 198 -0.71 -4.76 -0.72
CA HIS A 198 -1.15 -6.02 -0.11
C HIS A 198 -1.84 -6.93 -1.15
N LEU A 199 -1.89 -8.21 -0.85
CA LEU A 199 -2.62 -9.23 -1.60
C LEU A 199 -2.16 -9.49 -3.06
N GLY A 200 -1.33 -8.64 -3.68
CA GLY A 200 -0.88 -8.86 -5.06
C GLY A 200 -0.07 -10.16 -5.23
N ILE A 201 0.82 -10.46 -4.29
CA ILE A 201 1.62 -11.70 -4.28
C ILE A 201 0.69 -12.90 -4.02
N SER A 202 -0.22 -12.79 -3.06
CA SER A 202 -1.23 -13.83 -2.76
C SER A 202 -2.11 -14.11 -3.98
N THR A 203 -2.56 -13.07 -4.67
CA THR A 203 -3.36 -13.19 -5.91
C THR A 203 -2.62 -13.98 -6.97
N THR A 204 -1.32 -13.71 -7.14
CA THR A 204 -0.49 -14.43 -8.11
C THR A 204 -0.28 -15.89 -7.70
N MET A 205 0.00 -16.16 -6.42
CA MET A 205 0.25 -17.53 -5.93
C MET A 205 -1.00 -18.39 -5.97
N ARG A 206 -2.18 -17.83 -5.74
CA ARG A 206 -3.45 -18.53 -5.64
C ARG A 206 -3.77 -19.44 -6.83
N ALA A 207 -3.29 -19.12 -8.03
CA ALA A 207 -3.51 -19.93 -9.22
C ALA A 207 -2.62 -21.18 -9.32
N HIS A 208 -1.75 -21.42 -8.34
CA HIS A 208 -0.72 -22.45 -8.40
C HIS A 208 -0.80 -23.37 -7.18
N GLU A 209 -1.13 -24.65 -7.40
CA GLU A 209 -1.17 -25.66 -6.34
C GLU A 209 0.20 -25.80 -5.64
N GLY A 210 0.20 -25.98 -4.33
CA GLY A 210 1.39 -26.16 -3.53
C GLY A 210 2.19 -24.90 -3.24
N ILE A 211 1.71 -23.71 -3.66
CA ILE A 211 2.36 -22.42 -3.37
C ILE A 211 1.35 -21.44 -2.74
N GLY A 212 1.69 -20.93 -1.56
CA GLY A 212 0.93 -19.92 -0.84
C GLY A 212 1.85 -18.91 -0.14
N THR A 213 1.30 -17.83 0.34
CA THR A 213 2.10 -16.79 1.04
C THR A 213 2.69 -17.27 2.37
N SER A 214 2.17 -18.34 2.98
CA SER A 214 2.82 -19.00 4.13
C SER A 214 4.25 -19.48 3.84
N GLN A 215 4.61 -19.67 2.56
CA GLN A 215 5.95 -20.06 2.13
C GLN A 215 6.87 -18.87 1.84
N ALA A 216 6.33 -17.63 1.87
CA ALA A 216 7.11 -16.42 1.66
C ALA A 216 8.22 -16.33 2.72
N HIS A 217 9.45 -16.03 2.26
CA HIS A 217 10.67 -15.98 3.07
C HIS A 217 11.08 -17.29 3.77
N LEU A 218 10.39 -18.40 3.52
CA LEU A 218 10.76 -19.75 3.98
C LEU A 218 11.34 -20.60 2.84
N THR A 219 10.63 -20.71 1.75
CA THR A 219 11.05 -21.48 0.55
C THR A 219 11.04 -20.61 -0.70
N VAL A 220 10.25 -19.53 -0.69
CA VAL A 220 10.10 -18.57 -1.78
C VAL A 220 10.49 -17.17 -1.31
N SER A 221 11.37 -16.51 -2.06
CA SER A 221 11.67 -15.08 -1.85
C SER A 221 10.62 -14.25 -2.56
N THR A 222 9.95 -13.38 -1.81
CA THR A 222 8.91 -12.48 -2.33
C THR A 222 9.16 -11.05 -1.87
N ALA A 223 8.91 -10.09 -2.76
CA ALA A 223 8.90 -8.67 -2.40
C ALA A 223 8.15 -7.86 -3.45
N PRO A 224 7.33 -6.88 -3.07
CA PRO A 224 6.89 -5.84 -3.98
C PRO A 224 8.12 -5.06 -4.49
N MET A 225 8.18 -4.83 -5.80
CA MET A 225 9.25 -4.07 -6.45
C MET A 225 8.79 -2.69 -6.88
N THR A 226 7.55 -2.60 -7.34
CA THR A 226 6.91 -1.33 -7.72
C THR A 226 5.45 -1.33 -7.32
N VAL A 227 4.91 -0.13 -7.08
CA VAL A 227 3.47 0.12 -7.01
C VAL A 227 3.17 1.41 -7.75
N SER A 228 2.18 1.36 -8.65
CA SER A 228 1.56 2.53 -9.25
C SER A 228 0.13 2.65 -8.78
N VAL A 229 -0.31 3.84 -8.41
CA VAL A 229 -1.70 4.13 -8.08
C VAL A 229 -2.15 5.42 -8.76
N SER A 230 -3.36 5.39 -9.36
CA SER A 230 -4.04 6.56 -9.93
C SER A 230 -5.37 6.75 -9.21
N PHE A 231 -5.62 7.96 -8.73
CA PHE A 231 -6.87 8.36 -8.08
C PHE A 231 -7.79 9.02 -9.10
N HIS A 232 -9.04 8.58 -9.17
CA HIS A 232 -9.98 8.99 -10.24
C HIS A 232 -10.96 10.05 -9.78
N GLU A 233 -11.41 9.96 -8.54
CA GLU A 233 -12.37 10.89 -7.94
C GLU A 233 -11.78 11.49 -6.66
N PRO A 234 -12.36 12.60 -6.15
CA PRO A 234 -12.10 12.95 -4.77
C PRO A 234 -12.37 11.74 -3.90
N VAL A 235 -11.34 11.31 -3.16
CA VAL A 235 -11.40 10.07 -2.42
C VAL A 235 -12.28 10.27 -1.19
N ARG A 236 -13.55 9.92 -1.34
CA ARG A 236 -14.55 9.95 -0.26
C ARG A 236 -15.31 8.65 -0.26
N TRP A 237 -15.44 8.07 0.91
CA TRP A 237 -16.29 6.90 1.14
C TRP A 237 -16.83 6.96 2.57
N ASP A 238 -17.87 6.20 2.86
CA ASP A 238 -18.54 6.15 4.15
C ASP A 238 -18.82 4.71 4.64
N GLY A 239 -18.30 3.73 3.92
CA GLY A 239 -18.51 2.31 4.19
C GLY A 239 -17.33 1.46 3.76
N TRP A 240 -17.64 0.36 3.09
CA TRP A 240 -16.67 -0.58 2.58
C TRP A 240 -16.05 -0.13 1.26
N LEU A 241 -14.77 -0.48 1.09
CA LEU A 241 -14.05 -0.38 -0.18
C LEU A 241 -13.81 -1.79 -0.72
N LEU A 242 -14.09 -2.00 -2.00
CA LEU A 242 -13.76 -3.24 -2.72
C LEU A 242 -12.44 -3.06 -3.46
N TYR A 243 -11.43 -3.80 -3.05
CA TYR A 243 -10.18 -3.97 -3.79
C TYR A 243 -10.28 -5.22 -4.66
N GLY A 244 -10.19 -5.05 -5.97
CA GLY A 244 -10.06 -6.14 -6.92
C GLY A 244 -8.62 -6.25 -7.40
N HIS A 245 -8.06 -7.46 -7.38
CA HIS A 245 -6.72 -7.77 -7.86
C HIS A 245 -6.82 -8.81 -8.96
N GLU A 246 -6.04 -8.65 -10.02
CA GLU A 246 -5.92 -9.60 -11.12
C GLU A 246 -4.43 -9.78 -11.44
N SER A 247 -3.91 -10.99 -11.27
CA SER A 247 -2.56 -11.35 -11.69
C SER A 247 -2.55 -11.62 -13.19
N THR A 248 -2.05 -10.65 -13.93
CA THR A 248 -2.01 -10.72 -15.40
C THR A 248 -0.94 -11.68 -15.89
N GLN A 249 0.18 -11.80 -15.17
CA GLN A 249 1.33 -12.61 -15.58
C GLN A 249 2.22 -12.95 -14.39
N VAL A 250 2.76 -14.15 -14.36
CA VAL A 250 3.90 -14.56 -13.54
C VAL A 250 4.88 -15.36 -14.39
N GLY A 251 6.16 -15.05 -14.28
CA GLY A 251 7.22 -15.74 -15.03
C GLY A 251 8.56 -15.04 -14.89
N ALA A 252 9.64 -15.73 -15.18
CA ALA A 252 11.01 -15.21 -15.05
C ALA A 252 11.34 -14.63 -13.65
N GLY A 253 10.64 -15.12 -12.62
CA GLY A 253 10.84 -14.67 -11.23
C GLY A 253 10.17 -13.34 -10.88
N MET A 254 9.23 -12.88 -11.71
CA MET A 254 8.45 -11.67 -11.50
C MET A 254 6.97 -11.94 -11.73
N SER A 255 6.11 -11.19 -11.06
CA SER A 255 4.67 -11.12 -11.32
C SER A 255 4.25 -9.70 -11.60
N TYR A 256 3.14 -9.57 -12.34
CA TYR A 256 2.47 -8.31 -12.58
C TYR A 256 0.99 -8.44 -12.22
N VAL A 257 0.54 -7.56 -11.34
CA VAL A 257 -0.84 -7.49 -10.87
C VAL A 257 -1.41 -6.11 -11.21
N ARG A 258 -2.63 -6.07 -11.67
CA ARG A 258 -3.44 -4.86 -11.80
C ARG A 258 -4.64 -4.93 -10.87
N GLY A 259 -5.15 -3.77 -10.45
CA GLY A 259 -6.31 -3.75 -9.59
C GLY A 259 -7.08 -2.44 -9.62
N THR A 260 -8.26 -2.49 -8.99
CA THR A 260 -9.20 -1.38 -8.87
C THR A 260 -9.69 -1.27 -7.44
N VAL A 261 -10.05 -0.05 -7.05
CA VAL A 261 -10.69 0.23 -5.76
C VAL A 261 -12.02 0.92 -6.03
N HIS A 262 -13.10 0.27 -5.61
CA HIS A 262 -14.45 0.80 -5.72
C HIS A 262 -15.03 1.07 -4.33
N THR A 263 -15.87 2.09 -4.24
CA THR A 263 -16.75 2.26 -3.08
C THR A 263 -17.84 1.19 -3.06
N GLU A 264 -18.49 1.00 -1.92
CA GLU A 264 -19.66 0.12 -1.82
C GLU A 264 -20.79 0.56 -2.75
N ALA A 265 -20.94 1.86 -2.97
CA ALA A 265 -21.91 2.44 -3.91
C ALA A 265 -21.56 2.17 -5.39
N GLY A 266 -20.32 1.80 -5.71
CA GLY A 266 -19.90 1.41 -7.06
C GLY A 266 -19.01 2.43 -7.78
N ASP A 267 -18.62 3.52 -7.10
CA ASP A 267 -17.70 4.50 -7.70
C ASP A 267 -16.28 3.97 -7.74
N LEU A 268 -15.65 4.03 -8.91
CA LEU A 268 -14.24 3.70 -9.09
C LEU A 268 -13.37 4.86 -8.61
N ILE A 269 -12.74 4.72 -7.45
CA ILE A 269 -11.95 5.79 -6.83
C ILE A 269 -10.45 5.67 -7.04
N ALA A 270 -9.94 4.48 -7.35
CA ALA A 270 -8.55 4.30 -7.72
C ALA A 270 -8.32 3.06 -8.60
N SER A 271 -7.24 3.10 -9.38
CA SER A 271 -6.67 1.93 -10.07
C SER A 271 -5.19 1.82 -9.74
N PHE A 272 -4.66 0.60 -9.68
CA PHE A 272 -3.28 0.37 -9.31
C PHE A 272 -2.64 -0.79 -10.08
N THR A 273 -1.32 -0.84 -10.06
CA THR A 273 -0.52 -1.98 -10.53
C THR A 273 0.60 -2.27 -9.56
N GLN A 274 1.06 -3.52 -9.53
CA GLN A 274 2.19 -3.96 -8.73
C GLN A 274 3.06 -4.93 -9.55
N ASP A 275 4.37 -4.66 -9.61
CA ASP A 275 5.36 -5.67 -9.93
C ASP A 275 5.90 -6.26 -8.63
N ALA A 276 6.01 -7.59 -8.57
CA ALA A 276 6.58 -8.27 -7.41
C ALA A 276 7.57 -9.36 -7.83
N LEU A 277 8.60 -9.52 -7.01
CA LEU A 277 9.54 -10.62 -7.10
C LEU A 277 8.91 -11.87 -6.50
N ILE A 278 9.00 -13.01 -7.22
CA ILE A 278 8.64 -14.35 -6.75
C ILE A 278 9.72 -15.30 -7.26
N ARG A 279 10.64 -15.71 -6.40
CA ARG A 279 11.81 -16.53 -6.76
C ARG A 279 12.08 -17.63 -5.74
N PRO A 280 12.76 -18.73 -6.10
CA PRO A 280 13.27 -19.67 -5.12
C PRO A 280 14.15 -18.94 -4.10
N LEU A 281 13.98 -19.24 -2.82
CA LEU A 281 14.84 -18.70 -1.77
C LEU A 281 16.24 -19.32 -1.92
N ARG A 282 17.27 -18.48 -2.03
CA ARG A 282 18.66 -18.95 -2.08
C ARG A 282 19.15 -19.21 -0.65
N THR A 283 20.00 -20.22 -0.48
CA THR A 283 20.63 -20.55 0.82
C THR A 283 21.46 -19.40 1.40
N THR A 284 22.00 -18.53 0.54
CA THR A 284 22.71 -17.29 0.92
C THR A 284 21.77 -16.21 1.47
N ASP A 285 20.47 -16.30 1.21
CA ASP A 285 19.47 -15.37 1.72
C ASP A 285 18.99 -15.76 3.13
N ALA A 286 19.55 -16.81 3.72
CA ALA A 286 19.24 -17.27 5.08
C ALA A 286 19.50 -16.20 6.16
N ALA A 287 20.43 -15.26 5.91
CA ALA A 287 20.64 -14.09 6.77
C ALA A 287 19.48 -13.08 6.72
N ILE A 288 18.72 -13.06 5.61
CA ILE A 288 17.50 -12.25 5.47
C ILE A 288 16.36 -12.89 6.28
N LYS A 289 16.41 -14.23 6.51
CA LYS A 289 15.41 -14.95 7.32
C LYS A 289 15.31 -14.45 8.76
N GLU A 290 16.40 -13.99 9.35
CA GLU A 290 16.37 -13.45 10.72
C GLU A 290 15.79 -12.04 10.78
N HIS A 291 15.72 -11.35 9.63
CA HIS A 291 15.36 -9.92 9.56
C HIS A 291 14.06 -9.62 8.82
N SER A 292 13.42 -10.61 8.21
CA SER A 292 12.20 -10.41 7.42
C SER A 292 11.14 -11.46 7.77
N ARG A 293 10.64 -11.39 8.98
CA ARG A 293 9.33 -11.94 9.29
C ARG A 293 8.31 -10.83 9.00
N LEU A 294 7.66 -10.94 7.86
CA LEU A 294 6.47 -10.16 7.53
C LEU A 294 5.27 -10.71 8.32
#